data_08e0d694837fdcefec02016ff02c6cac
#
_entry.id   08e0d694837fdcefec02016ff02c6cac
#
_cell.length_a   1.000
_cell.length_b   1.000
_cell.length_c   1.000
_cell.angle_alpha   90.00
_cell.angle_beta   90.00
_cell.angle_gamma   90.00
#
_symmetry.space_group_name_H-M   'P 1'
#
loop_
_entity.id
_entity.type
_entity.pdbx_description
1 polymer ?
#
loop_
_entity_poly.entity_id
_entity_poly.type
_entity_poly.pdbx_seq_one_letter_code
_entity_poly.pdbx_strand_id
1 'polypeptide(L)'
;RTTRNKDEGRGSPQGSPLSPLLANIYMRRFILGWKVLGHERRLDAHIVNYADDFVICCRGTADEAARVMRSMMSKLKLTVNEAKTRLCRVPEESVNFLGYTIGLCHSAQTGRSYIGTRPSAKKIAALKAEIHELTSRRWLWTTVEDRVVKLNRKLRGWSNYFCLGPVSPAYRAIDRHARHRLRQWLRGKHKLQSRGTSRLPDARLHDKFGLMRLCDRPRSFPWAKA
;
A
#
# COMPACT_ATOMS: atom_id res chain seq x y z
N ARG A 1 24.27 -6.05 6.98
CA ARG A 1 23.61 -5.03 7.85
C ARG A 1 23.62 -5.59 9.26
N THR A 2 24.56 -5.16 10.06
CA THR A 2 24.62 -5.42 11.50
C THR A 2 23.44 -4.70 12.15
N THR A 3 22.52 -5.46 12.70
CA THR A 3 21.43 -4.89 13.50
C THR A 3 22.01 -4.46 14.85
N ARG A 4 21.81 -3.23 15.24
CA ARG A 4 22.26 -2.59 16.50
C ARG A 4 21.90 -3.38 17.78
N ASN A 5 20.99 -4.34 17.69
CA ASN A 5 20.49 -5.11 18.83
C ASN A 5 21.25 -6.42 19.09
N LYS A 6 22.30 -6.72 18.32
CA LYS A 6 23.05 -7.97 18.47
C LYS A 6 23.86 -8.00 19.77
N ASP A 7 24.26 -6.82 20.26
CA ASP A 7 25.12 -6.68 21.46
C ASP A 7 24.33 -6.62 22.78
N GLU A 8 23.00 -6.44 22.72
CA GLU A 8 22.16 -6.30 23.93
C GLU A 8 21.43 -7.59 24.32
N GLY A 9 21.60 -8.70 23.59
CA GLY A 9 20.93 -9.97 23.85
C GLY A 9 19.39 -9.92 23.79
N ARG A 10 18.81 -8.88 23.18
CA ARG A 10 17.37 -8.65 23.09
C ARG A 10 16.84 -8.89 21.69
N GLY A 11 15.65 -9.48 21.61
CA GLY A 11 14.93 -9.73 20.37
C GLY A 11 15.22 -11.08 19.74
N SER A 12 14.60 -11.36 18.59
CA SER A 12 14.84 -12.56 17.79
C SER A 12 15.49 -12.18 16.46
N PRO A 13 16.26 -13.08 15.83
CA PRO A 13 16.88 -12.82 14.54
C PRO A 13 15.83 -12.43 13.49
N GLN A 14 16.17 -11.45 12.64
CA GLN A 14 15.31 -11.06 11.54
C GLN A 14 15.12 -12.24 10.58
N GLY A 15 13.86 -12.61 10.28
CA GLY A 15 13.52 -13.79 9.47
C GLY A 15 13.28 -15.06 10.29
N SER A 16 13.40 -15.03 11.64
CA SER A 16 13.02 -16.17 12.49
C SER A 16 11.52 -16.43 12.39
N PRO A 17 11.08 -17.71 12.27
CA PRO A 17 9.65 -18.07 12.31
C PRO A 17 8.96 -17.69 13.62
N LEU A 18 9.70 -17.56 14.73
CA LEU A 18 9.18 -17.18 16.04
C LEU A 18 8.88 -15.68 16.15
N SER A 19 9.55 -14.83 15.36
CA SER A 19 9.38 -13.37 15.46
C SER A 19 7.92 -12.92 15.28
N PRO A 20 7.16 -13.37 14.26
CA PRO A 20 5.75 -13.00 14.10
C PRO A 20 4.87 -13.53 15.23
N LEU A 21 5.16 -14.72 15.75
CA LEU A 21 4.41 -15.30 16.88
C LEU A 21 4.58 -14.45 18.14
N LEU A 22 5.82 -14.11 18.49
CA LEU A 22 6.11 -13.27 19.66
C LEU A 22 5.48 -11.89 19.51
N ALA A 23 5.61 -11.26 18.34
CA ALA A 23 4.98 -9.97 18.06
C ALA A 23 3.47 -10.04 18.28
N ASN A 24 2.79 -11.08 17.77
CA ASN A 24 1.36 -11.27 17.96
C ASN A 24 0.96 -11.50 19.42
N ILE A 25 1.77 -12.22 20.22
CA ILE A 25 1.52 -12.42 21.66
C ILE A 25 1.56 -11.07 22.40
N TYR A 26 2.59 -10.26 22.16
CA TYR A 26 2.72 -8.95 22.80
C TYR A 26 1.63 -7.98 22.35
N MET A 27 1.34 -7.91 21.04
CA MET A 27 0.28 -7.05 20.52
C MET A 27 -1.10 -7.49 21.03
N ARG A 28 -1.36 -8.79 21.14
CA ARG A 28 -2.59 -9.29 21.76
C ARG A 28 -2.73 -8.82 23.21
N ARG A 29 -1.66 -8.89 24.01
CA ARG A 29 -1.68 -8.39 25.39
C ARG A 29 -1.96 -6.88 25.46
N PHE A 30 -1.36 -6.11 24.57
CA PHE A 30 -1.62 -4.67 24.47
C PHE A 30 -3.10 -4.37 24.13
N ILE A 31 -3.64 -5.01 23.08
CA ILE A 31 -5.01 -4.77 22.62
C ILE A 31 -6.05 -5.24 23.68
N LEU A 32 -5.84 -6.41 24.26
CA LEU A 32 -6.72 -6.89 25.34
C LEU A 32 -6.64 -5.99 26.57
N GLY A 33 -5.44 -5.59 26.98
CA GLY A 33 -5.26 -4.64 28.09
C GLY A 33 -5.95 -3.32 27.82
N TRP A 34 -5.87 -2.78 26.59
CA TRP A 34 -6.58 -1.55 26.20
C TRP A 34 -8.08 -1.65 26.42
N LYS A 35 -8.68 -2.78 26.06
CA LYS A 35 -10.12 -3.05 26.21
C LYS A 35 -10.52 -3.31 27.68
N VAL A 36 -9.80 -4.21 28.35
CA VAL A 36 -10.10 -4.63 29.73
C VAL A 36 -9.94 -3.48 30.72
N LEU A 37 -8.92 -2.63 30.54
CA LEU A 37 -8.71 -1.44 31.36
C LEU A 37 -9.67 -0.29 31.01
N GLY A 38 -10.60 -0.49 30.09
CA GLY A 38 -11.64 0.47 29.72
C GLY A 38 -11.15 1.66 28.90
N HIS A 39 -9.90 1.66 28.41
CA HIS A 39 -9.34 2.79 27.65
C HIS A 39 -10.11 3.02 26.33
N GLU A 40 -10.59 1.96 25.68
CA GLU A 40 -11.39 2.05 24.46
C GLU A 40 -12.67 2.88 24.68
N ARG A 41 -13.39 2.63 25.77
CA ARG A 41 -14.62 3.35 26.11
C ARG A 41 -14.34 4.75 26.66
N ARG A 42 -13.38 4.87 27.59
CA ARG A 42 -13.07 6.13 28.27
C ARG A 42 -12.55 7.19 27.30
N LEU A 43 -11.79 6.80 26.29
CA LEU A 43 -11.16 7.69 25.32
C LEU A 43 -11.85 7.71 23.97
N ASP A 44 -12.96 6.96 23.80
CA ASP A 44 -13.56 6.71 22.48
C ASP A 44 -12.46 6.39 21.43
N ALA A 45 -11.59 5.45 21.76
CA ALA A 45 -10.33 5.20 21.05
C ALA A 45 -10.17 3.72 20.68
N HIS A 46 -10.37 3.43 19.40
CA HIS A 46 -10.36 2.08 18.84
C HIS A 46 -9.02 1.75 18.18
N ILE A 47 -8.46 0.58 18.51
CA ILE A 47 -7.21 0.09 17.94
C ILE A 47 -7.50 -0.77 16.72
N VAL A 48 -6.86 -0.43 15.59
CA VAL A 48 -6.77 -1.28 14.39
C VAL A 48 -5.32 -1.72 14.23
N ASN A 49 -5.08 -3.02 14.30
CA ASN A 49 -3.73 -3.60 14.29
C ASN A 49 -3.52 -4.51 13.08
N TYR A 50 -2.31 -4.47 12.54
CA TYR A 50 -1.81 -5.39 11.54
C TYR A 50 -0.33 -5.70 11.82
N ALA A 51 -0.05 -6.87 12.33
CA ALA A 51 1.28 -7.29 12.81
C ALA A 51 1.82 -6.29 13.86
N ASP A 52 2.94 -5.65 13.59
CA ASP A 52 3.59 -4.62 14.41
C ASP A 52 3.11 -3.18 14.13
N ASP A 53 2.38 -2.99 13.01
CA ASP A 53 1.78 -1.70 12.68
C ASP A 53 0.37 -1.58 13.26
N PHE A 54 0.04 -0.46 13.90
CA PHE A 54 -1.30 -0.19 14.39
C PHE A 54 -1.67 1.28 14.31
N VAL A 55 -2.98 1.53 14.30
CA VAL A 55 -3.58 2.87 14.37
C VAL A 55 -4.57 2.91 15.52
N ILE A 56 -4.59 3.99 16.28
CA ILE A 56 -5.60 4.29 17.27
C ILE A 56 -6.50 5.39 16.71
N CYS A 57 -7.75 5.06 16.42
CA CYS A 57 -8.76 6.01 15.96
C CYS A 57 -9.52 6.56 17.15
N CYS A 58 -9.48 7.87 17.39
CA CYS A 58 -10.15 8.50 18.52
C CYS A 58 -10.79 9.84 18.14
N ARG A 59 -11.72 10.32 18.96
CA ARG A 59 -12.39 11.62 18.78
C ARG A 59 -11.95 12.59 19.87
N GLY A 60 -11.03 13.51 19.50
CA GLY A 60 -10.60 14.61 20.39
C GLY A 60 -9.65 14.23 21.52
N THR A 61 -9.31 12.95 21.70
CA THR A 61 -8.52 12.42 22.82
C THR A 61 -7.14 11.88 22.39
N ALA A 62 -6.62 12.31 21.24
CA ALA A 62 -5.43 11.73 20.63
C ALA A 62 -4.19 11.83 21.53
N ASP A 63 -3.97 12.96 22.19
CA ASP A 63 -2.80 13.16 23.08
C ASP A 63 -2.87 12.26 24.30
N GLU A 64 -4.05 12.12 24.89
CA GLU A 64 -4.25 11.23 26.03
C GLU A 64 -4.14 9.77 25.62
N ALA A 65 -4.73 9.38 24.50
CA ALA A 65 -4.60 8.04 23.95
C ALA A 65 -3.14 7.68 23.67
N ALA A 66 -2.33 8.62 23.14
CA ALA A 66 -0.91 8.43 22.91
C ALA A 66 -0.13 8.27 24.21
N ARG A 67 -0.44 9.04 25.26
CA ARG A 67 0.18 8.88 26.59
C ARG A 67 -0.10 7.52 27.20
N VAL A 68 -1.36 7.09 27.17
CA VAL A 68 -1.79 5.78 27.69
C VAL A 68 -1.11 4.66 26.88
N MET A 69 -1.09 4.75 25.57
CA MET A 69 -0.42 3.78 24.70
C MET A 69 1.05 3.63 25.07
N ARG A 70 1.81 4.75 25.22
CA ARG A 70 3.23 4.71 25.62
C ARG A 70 3.42 4.07 26.99
N SER A 71 2.57 4.41 27.96
CA SER A 71 2.61 3.81 29.32
C SER A 71 2.41 2.28 29.25
N MET A 72 1.43 1.82 28.46
CA MET A 72 1.17 0.38 28.30
C MET A 72 2.33 -0.34 27.59
N MET A 73 2.87 0.27 26.52
CA MET A 73 4.04 -0.30 25.81
C MET A 73 5.24 -0.41 26.72
N SER A 74 5.53 0.60 27.53
CA SER A 74 6.60 0.58 28.53
C SER A 74 6.42 -0.56 29.55
N LYS A 75 5.19 -0.76 30.08
CA LYS A 75 4.88 -1.89 30.98
C LYS A 75 5.09 -3.26 30.32
N LEU A 76 4.86 -3.36 29.01
CA LEU A 76 5.14 -4.57 28.24
C LEU A 76 6.61 -4.70 27.81
N LYS A 77 7.49 -3.76 28.24
CA LYS A 77 8.90 -3.67 27.84
C LYS A 77 9.09 -3.56 26.32
N LEU A 78 8.12 -2.93 25.63
CA LEU A 78 8.18 -2.62 24.21
C LEU A 78 8.57 -1.16 24.00
N THR A 79 9.43 -0.92 23.02
CA THR A 79 9.88 0.43 22.66
C THR A 79 9.06 0.96 21.49
N VAL A 80 8.43 2.12 21.68
CA VAL A 80 7.72 2.82 20.61
C VAL A 80 8.73 3.54 19.71
N ASN A 81 8.62 3.38 18.40
CA ASN A 81 9.45 4.11 17.45
C ASN A 81 8.85 5.51 17.23
N GLU A 82 9.30 6.50 18.00
CA GLU A 82 8.78 7.87 17.95
C GLU A 82 8.97 8.53 16.58
N ALA A 83 10.02 8.19 15.82
CA ALA A 83 10.25 8.72 14.48
C ALA A 83 9.17 8.25 13.44
N LYS A 84 8.50 7.14 13.75
CA LYS A 84 7.42 6.59 12.91
C LYS A 84 6.02 6.84 13.48
N THR A 85 5.94 7.20 14.77
CA THR A 85 4.66 7.47 15.45
C THR A 85 4.23 8.91 15.18
N ARG A 86 3.00 9.07 14.70
CA ARG A 86 2.45 10.39 14.37
C ARG A 86 1.03 10.51 14.93
N LEU A 87 0.73 11.69 15.47
CA LEU A 87 -0.64 12.14 15.71
C LEU A 87 -1.09 12.91 14.47
N CYS A 88 -2.26 12.55 13.94
CA CYS A 88 -2.83 13.19 12.76
C CYS A 88 -4.28 13.56 13.02
N ARG A 89 -4.67 14.77 12.66
CA ARG A 89 -6.06 15.24 12.73
C ARG A 89 -6.71 15.09 11.36
N VAL A 90 -7.60 14.10 11.24
CA VAL A 90 -8.38 13.87 10.02
C VAL A 90 -9.70 14.64 10.16
N PRO A 91 -10.17 15.41 9.18
CA PRO A 91 -9.78 15.43 7.74
C PRO A 91 -8.67 16.41 7.34
N GLU A 92 -8.18 17.29 8.23
CA GLU A 92 -7.22 18.34 7.90
C GLU A 92 -5.88 17.75 7.43
N GLU A 93 -5.49 16.64 8.03
CA GLU A 93 -4.31 15.87 7.67
C GLU A 93 -4.69 14.51 7.08
N SER A 94 -3.74 13.88 6.42
CA SER A 94 -3.89 12.51 5.94
C SER A 94 -2.88 11.58 6.60
N VAL A 95 -3.30 10.34 6.84
CA VAL A 95 -2.49 9.29 7.44
C VAL A 95 -2.18 8.19 6.43
N ASN A 96 -0.95 7.68 6.44
CA ASN A 96 -0.57 6.53 5.64
C ASN A 96 -0.55 5.28 6.51
N PHE A 97 -1.39 4.30 6.17
CA PHE A 97 -1.46 3.02 6.86
C PHE A 97 -1.56 1.88 5.85
N LEU A 98 -0.76 0.84 6.00
CA LEU A 98 -0.70 -0.34 5.11
C LEU A 98 -0.59 0.00 3.61
N GLY A 99 0.08 1.08 3.28
CA GLY A 99 0.25 1.53 1.89
C GLY A 99 -0.92 2.31 1.32
N TYR A 100 -2.00 2.48 2.06
CA TYR A 100 -3.08 3.40 1.76
C TYR A 100 -2.86 4.76 2.42
N THR A 101 -3.38 5.81 1.79
CA THR A 101 -3.56 7.13 2.41
C THR A 101 -5.01 7.28 2.80
N ILE A 102 -5.28 7.51 4.06
CA ILE A 102 -6.61 7.80 4.65
C ILE A 102 -6.70 9.31 4.83
N GLY A 103 -7.77 9.93 4.36
CA GLY A 103 -7.96 11.38 4.45
C GLY A 103 -9.14 11.86 3.64
N LEU A 104 -9.23 13.17 3.43
CA LEU A 104 -10.32 13.78 2.70
C LEU A 104 -10.35 13.31 1.24
N CYS A 105 -11.50 12.84 0.81
CA CYS A 105 -11.84 12.47 -0.55
C CYS A 105 -13.13 13.17 -0.97
N HIS A 106 -13.35 13.31 -2.27
CA HIS A 106 -14.57 13.90 -2.84
C HIS A 106 -15.26 12.86 -3.72
N SER A 107 -16.58 12.77 -3.58
CA SER A 107 -17.41 11.93 -4.44
C SER A 107 -17.43 12.52 -5.86
N ALA A 108 -17.09 11.71 -6.86
CA ALA A 108 -17.17 12.12 -8.26
C ALA A 108 -18.62 12.33 -8.73
N GLN A 109 -19.61 11.75 -8.07
CA GLN A 109 -21.02 11.86 -8.42
C GLN A 109 -21.70 13.05 -7.75
N THR A 110 -21.43 13.28 -6.46
CA THR A 110 -22.16 14.26 -5.65
C THR A 110 -21.32 15.48 -5.27
N GLY A 111 -20.01 15.47 -5.53
CA GLY A 111 -19.07 16.51 -5.08
C GLY A 111 -18.85 16.55 -3.56
N ARG A 112 -19.62 15.80 -2.78
CA ARG A 112 -19.52 15.82 -1.32
C ARG A 112 -18.21 15.26 -0.84
N SER A 113 -17.63 15.91 0.18
CA SER A 113 -16.43 15.44 0.86
C SER A 113 -16.74 14.30 1.83
N TYR A 114 -15.83 13.35 1.95
CA TYR A 114 -15.89 12.25 2.89
C TYR A 114 -14.48 11.78 3.27
N ILE A 115 -14.33 11.12 4.39
CA ILE A 115 -13.08 10.45 4.76
C ILE A 115 -13.02 9.12 4.02
N GLY A 116 -11.99 8.96 3.19
CA GLY A 116 -11.82 7.76 2.37
C GLY A 116 -10.38 7.28 2.33
N THR A 117 -10.20 6.13 1.68
CA THR A 117 -8.88 5.50 1.50
C THR A 117 -8.51 5.49 0.03
N ARG A 118 -7.24 5.76 -0.29
CA ARG A 118 -6.68 5.66 -1.64
C ARG A 118 -5.28 5.08 -1.61
N PRO A 119 -4.80 4.42 -2.68
CA PRO A 119 -3.42 3.97 -2.75
C PRO A 119 -2.45 5.14 -2.54
N SER A 120 -1.46 4.98 -1.67
CA SER A 120 -0.52 6.07 -1.38
C SER A 120 0.35 6.41 -2.60
N ALA A 121 0.74 7.67 -2.72
CA ALA A 121 1.61 8.14 -3.80
C ALA A 121 2.93 7.34 -3.85
N LYS A 122 3.48 6.99 -2.68
CA LYS A 122 4.68 6.14 -2.56
C LYS A 122 4.48 4.77 -3.20
N LYS A 123 3.33 4.12 -3.00
CA LYS A 123 3.05 2.79 -3.58
C LYS A 123 2.76 2.86 -5.08
N ILE A 124 2.14 3.94 -5.56
CA ILE A 124 1.97 4.20 -6.99
C ILE A 124 3.33 4.42 -7.66
N ALA A 125 4.20 5.24 -7.05
CA ALA A 125 5.55 5.49 -7.56
C ALA A 125 6.41 4.21 -7.58
N ALA A 126 6.33 3.39 -6.54
CA ALA A 126 7.03 2.11 -6.47
C ALA A 126 6.62 1.17 -7.61
N LEU A 127 5.31 1.01 -7.87
CA LEU A 127 4.85 0.20 -9.00
C LEU A 127 5.31 0.76 -10.35
N LYS A 128 5.29 2.09 -10.53
CA LYS A 128 5.81 2.71 -11.75
C LYS A 128 7.30 2.43 -11.95
N ALA A 129 8.09 2.44 -10.89
CA ALA A 129 9.51 2.07 -10.94
C ALA A 129 9.71 0.59 -11.31
N GLU A 130 8.90 -0.33 -10.76
CA GLU A 130 8.93 -1.74 -11.14
C GLU A 130 8.55 -1.95 -12.62
N ILE A 131 7.52 -1.26 -13.12
CA ILE A 131 7.13 -1.29 -14.53
C ILE A 131 8.29 -0.76 -15.41
N HIS A 132 8.95 0.32 -14.99
CA HIS A 132 10.11 0.88 -15.69
C HIS A 132 11.23 -0.16 -15.78
N GLU A 133 11.53 -0.82 -14.69
CA GLU A 133 12.56 -1.85 -14.62
C GLU A 133 12.23 -3.05 -15.51
N LEU A 134 10.99 -3.55 -15.46
CA LEU A 134 10.53 -4.64 -16.32
C LEU A 134 10.57 -4.30 -17.83
N THR A 135 10.51 -3.02 -18.17
CA THR A 135 10.55 -2.52 -19.55
C THR A 135 11.85 -1.80 -19.89
N SER A 136 12.93 -2.09 -19.17
CA SER A 136 14.24 -1.53 -19.43
C SER A 136 14.88 -2.15 -20.67
N ARG A 137 15.86 -1.46 -21.26
CA ARG A 137 16.54 -1.90 -22.48
C ARG A 137 17.28 -3.24 -22.33
N ARG A 138 17.71 -3.58 -21.12
CA ARG A 138 18.37 -4.85 -20.84
C ARG A 138 17.49 -6.08 -21.13
N TRP A 139 16.20 -5.91 -21.29
CA TRP A 139 15.25 -6.99 -21.56
C TRP A 139 14.79 -7.08 -23.01
N LEU A 140 15.44 -6.38 -23.95
CA LEU A 140 15.07 -6.40 -25.38
C LEU A 140 15.25 -7.77 -26.04
N TRP A 141 16.04 -8.64 -25.47
CA TRP A 141 16.24 -10.01 -25.94
C TRP A 141 15.07 -10.95 -25.64
N THR A 142 14.22 -10.62 -24.66
CA THR A 142 13.06 -11.46 -24.28
C THR A 142 11.92 -11.34 -25.27
N THR A 143 10.98 -12.31 -25.28
CA THR A 143 9.77 -12.25 -26.12
C THR A 143 8.80 -11.17 -25.63
N VAL A 144 7.89 -10.74 -26.51
CA VAL A 144 6.86 -9.75 -26.15
C VAL A 144 5.86 -10.35 -25.15
N GLU A 145 5.50 -11.59 -25.40
CA GLU A 145 4.56 -12.39 -24.62
C GLU A 145 5.06 -12.51 -23.16
N ASP A 146 6.30 -12.94 -22.96
CA ASP A 146 6.90 -13.06 -21.63
C ASP A 146 6.91 -11.73 -20.89
N ARG A 147 7.18 -10.65 -21.63
CA ARG A 147 7.26 -9.32 -21.02
C ARG A 147 5.88 -8.84 -20.58
N VAL A 148 4.87 -9.03 -21.41
CA VAL A 148 3.48 -8.68 -21.10
C VAL A 148 2.94 -9.55 -19.96
N VAL A 149 3.21 -10.84 -19.96
CA VAL A 149 2.82 -11.74 -18.84
C VAL A 149 3.40 -11.25 -17.50
N LYS A 150 4.69 -10.87 -17.47
CA LYS A 150 5.33 -10.33 -16.26
C LYS A 150 4.72 -9.00 -15.81
N LEU A 151 4.44 -8.09 -16.74
CA LEU A 151 3.74 -6.83 -16.47
C LEU A 151 2.35 -7.09 -15.89
N ASN A 152 1.55 -7.93 -16.56
CA ASN A 152 0.20 -8.26 -16.14
C ASN A 152 0.15 -8.92 -14.74
N ARG A 153 1.13 -9.79 -14.43
CA ARG A 153 1.26 -10.38 -13.08
C ARG A 153 1.45 -9.30 -12.02
N LYS A 154 2.32 -8.33 -12.27
CA LYS A 154 2.56 -7.20 -11.36
C LYS A 154 1.34 -6.31 -11.22
N LEU A 155 0.73 -5.92 -12.32
CA LEU A 155 -0.49 -5.10 -12.35
C LEU A 155 -1.65 -5.77 -11.61
N ARG A 156 -1.85 -7.07 -11.85
CA ARG A 156 -2.90 -7.87 -11.19
C ARG A 156 -2.66 -7.97 -9.69
N GLY A 157 -1.45 -8.35 -9.27
CA GLY A 157 -1.11 -8.45 -7.85
C GLY A 157 -1.30 -7.14 -7.11
N TRP A 158 -0.84 -6.02 -7.70
CA TRP A 158 -1.00 -4.70 -7.11
C TRP A 158 -2.48 -4.30 -7.01
N SER A 159 -3.26 -4.49 -8.06
CA SER A 159 -4.68 -4.13 -8.06
C SER A 159 -5.57 -5.03 -7.18
N ASN A 160 -5.14 -6.26 -6.92
CA ASN A 160 -5.82 -7.13 -5.93
C ASN A 160 -5.72 -6.56 -4.52
N TYR A 161 -4.57 -5.99 -4.17
CA TYR A 161 -4.36 -5.36 -2.87
C TYR A 161 -4.94 -3.95 -2.81
N PHE A 162 -4.66 -3.12 -3.82
CA PHE A 162 -5.10 -1.72 -3.87
C PHE A 162 -6.44 -1.58 -4.61
N CYS A 163 -7.50 -2.14 -4.04
CA CYS A 163 -8.85 -2.15 -4.62
C CYS A 163 -9.86 -1.30 -3.82
N LEU A 164 -9.51 -0.84 -2.61
CA LEU A 164 -10.42 -0.10 -1.73
C LEU A 164 -10.45 1.39 -2.06
N GLY A 165 -11.65 1.97 -1.97
CA GLY A 165 -11.89 3.40 -2.12
C GLY A 165 -11.80 3.91 -3.56
N PRO A 166 -11.54 5.22 -3.77
CA PRO A 166 -11.48 5.86 -5.09
C PRO A 166 -10.15 5.55 -5.81
N VAL A 167 -10.00 4.30 -6.29
CA VAL A 167 -8.78 3.83 -6.97
C VAL A 167 -8.63 4.26 -8.42
N SER A 168 -9.71 4.74 -9.07
CA SER A 168 -9.72 5.08 -10.51
C SER A 168 -8.62 6.07 -10.93
N PRO A 169 -8.30 7.13 -10.17
CA PRO A 169 -7.19 8.02 -10.54
C PRO A 169 -5.83 7.30 -10.53
N ALA A 170 -5.59 6.43 -9.53
CA ALA A 170 -4.37 5.64 -9.44
C ALA A 170 -4.27 4.65 -10.59
N TYR A 171 -5.35 3.93 -10.90
CA TYR A 171 -5.40 2.97 -12.01
C TYR A 171 -5.13 3.63 -13.35
N ARG A 172 -5.79 4.77 -13.65
CA ARG A 172 -5.52 5.55 -14.87
C ARG A 172 -4.05 5.99 -14.99
N ALA A 173 -3.46 6.43 -13.87
CA ALA A 173 -2.06 6.86 -13.85
C ALA A 173 -1.08 5.71 -14.10
N ILE A 174 -1.39 4.51 -13.58
CA ILE A 174 -0.60 3.29 -13.77
C ILE A 174 -0.78 2.76 -15.19
N ASP A 175 -2.01 2.66 -15.70
CA ASP A 175 -2.31 2.21 -17.06
C ASP A 175 -1.62 3.08 -18.11
N ARG A 176 -1.68 4.42 -17.94
CA ARG A 176 -0.96 5.35 -18.82
C ARG A 176 0.54 5.08 -18.79
N HIS A 177 1.11 4.88 -17.61
CA HIS A 177 2.55 4.60 -17.46
C HIS A 177 2.92 3.26 -18.09
N ALA A 178 2.17 2.20 -17.83
CA ALA A 178 2.42 0.86 -18.38
C ALA A 178 2.37 0.86 -19.91
N ARG A 179 1.36 1.50 -20.52
CA ARG A 179 1.27 1.66 -21.98
C ARG A 179 2.47 2.42 -22.55
N HIS A 180 2.82 3.53 -21.93
CA HIS A 180 3.96 4.34 -22.36
C HIS A 180 5.25 3.53 -22.33
N ARG A 181 5.52 2.84 -21.22
CA ARG A 181 6.73 2.03 -21.04
C ARG A 181 6.81 0.84 -21.98
N LEU A 182 5.70 0.09 -22.14
CA LEU A 182 5.65 -1.04 -23.06
C LEU A 182 5.84 -0.56 -24.51
N ARG A 183 5.25 0.57 -24.90
CA ARG A 183 5.47 1.17 -26.24
C ARG A 183 6.93 1.52 -26.46
N GLN A 184 7.60 2.15 -25.50
CA GLN A 184 9.03 2.46 -25.57
C GLN A 184 9.89 1.19 -25.73
N TRP A 185 9.57 0.15 -24.96
CA TRP A 185 10.28 -1.13 -25.02
C TRP A 185 10.08 -1.81 -26.39
N LEU A 186 8.85 -1.86 -26.90
CA LEU A 186 8.54 -2.40 -28.23
C LEU A 186 9.25 -1.64 -29.36
N ARG A 187 9.34 -0.32 -29.23
CA ARG A 187 10.13 0.50 -30.19
C ARG A 187 11.59 0.09 -30.21
N GLY A 188 12.19 -0.05 -29.05
CA GLY A 188 13.58 -0.51 -28.93
C GLY A 188 13.78 -1.90 -29.51
N LYS A 189 12.86 -2.83 -29.20
CA LYS A 189 12.91 -4.21 -29.69
C LYS A 189 12.80 -4.31 -31.22
N HIS A 190 11.89 -3.56 -31.82
CA HIS A 190 11.64 -3.59 -33.26
C HIS A 190 12.38 -2.50 -34.04
N LYS A 191 13.32 -1.77 -33.39
CA LYS A 191 14.12 -0.70 -34.00
C LYS A 191 13.29 0.36 -34.76
N LEU A 192 12.10 0.72 -34.21
CA LEU A 192 11.19 1.68 -34.84
C LEU A 192 11.71 3.11 -34.63
N GLN A 193 11.93 3.86 -35.72
CA GLN A 193 12.45 5.23 -35.68
C GLN A 193 11.41 6.28 -35.25
N SER A 194 10.09 6.04 -35.44
CA SER A 194 9.02 6.97 -35.08
C SER A 194 8.72 6.98 -33.55
N ARG A 195 7.97 7.97 -33.06
CA ARG A 195 7.48 8.00 -31.67
C ARG A 195 6.61 6.78 -31.30
N GLY A 196 6.22 5.98 -32.29
CA GLY A 196 5.55 4.69 -32.12
C GLY A 196 4.04 4.79 -31.83
N THR A 197 3.46 5.99 -31.67
CA THR A 197 2.04 6.15 -31.36
C THR A 197 1.14 5.71 -32.52
N SER A 198 1.52 5.98 -33.76
CA SER A 198 0.78 5.56 -34.96
C SER A 198 0.93 4.06 -35.23
N ARG A 199 2.13 3.50 -35.07
CA ARG A 199 2.38 2.06 -35.30
C ARG A 199 1.98 1.15 -34.14
N LEU A 200 1.96 1.69 -32.92
CA LEU A 200 1.65 1.01 -31.65
C LEU A 200 0.56 1.80 -30.90
N PRO A 201 -0.65 1.95 -31.45
CA PRO A 201 -1.75 2.60 -30.76
C PRO A 201 -2.14 1.84 -29.49
N ASP A 202 -2.82 2.48 -28.56
CA ASP A 202 -3.21 1.88 -27.29
C ASP A 202 -4.03 0.58 -27.48
N ALA A 203 -4.97 0.57 -28.45
CA ALA A 203 -5.74 -0.63 -28.79
C ALA A 203 -4.83 -1.83 -29.11
N ARG A 204 -3.79 -1.63 -29.92
CA ARG A 204 -2.85 -2.70 -30.27
C ARG A 204 -2.09 -3.26 -29.07
N LEU A 205 -1.77 -2.41 -28.06
CA LEU A 205 -1.10 -2.86 -26.85
C LEU A 205 -2.00 -3.78 -26.02
N HIS A 206 -3.29 -3.52 -26.00
CA HIS A 206 -4.26 -4.30 -25.25
C HIS A 206 -4.74 -5.51 -26.04
N ASP A 207 -5.22 -5.32 -27.27
CA ASP A 207 -5.92 -6.35 -28.05
C ASP A 207 -4.94 -7.36 -28.67
N LYS A 208 -3.80 -6.87 -29.22
CA LYS A 208 -2.81 -7.76 -29.85
C LYS A 208 -1.81 -8.32 -28.86
N PHE A 209 -1.25 -7.49 -27.96
CA PHE A 209 -0.23 -7.94 -27.04
C PHE A 209 -0.78 -8.35 -25.67
N GLY A 210 -2.06 -8.15 -25.40
CA GLY A 210 -2.72 -8.62 -24.19
C GLY A 210 -2.35 -7.84 -22.90
N LEU A 211 -1.88 -6.58 -23.02
CA LEU A 211 -1.64 -5.76 -21.83
C LEU A 211 -2.97 -5.49 -21.13
N MET A 212 -3.08 -5.89 -19.86
CA MET A 212 -4.31 -5.68 -19.10
C MET A 212 -4.54 -4.19 -18.82
N ARG A 213 -5.82 -3.82 -18.68
CA ARG A 213 -6.27 -2.51 -18.21
C ARG A 213 -6.76 -2.64 -16.77
N LEU A 214 -6.21 -1.86 -15.85
CA LEU A 214 -6.66 -1.86 -14.47
C LEU A 214 -8.06 -1.25 -14.32
N CYS A 215 -8.36 -0.24 -15.14
CA CYS A 215 -9.67 0.43 -15.11
C CYS A 215 -10.85 -0.46 -15.50
N ASP A 216 -10.61 -1.49 -16.31
CA ASP A 216 -11.64 -2.40 -16.79
C ASP A 216 -11.88 -3.60 -15.85
N ARG A 217 -11.11 -3.69 -14.76
CA ARG A 217 -11.28 -4.79 -13.80
C ARG A 217 -12.56 -4.64 -13.00
N PRO A 218 -13.37 -5.72 -12.92
CA PRO A 218 -14.51 -5.73 -12.01
C PRO A 218 -14.01 -5.58 -10.58
N ARG A 219 -14.62 -4.68 -9.81
CA ARG A 219 -14.38 -4.51 -8.39
C ARG A 219 -15.23 -5.53 -7.64
N SER A 220 -14.73 -6.75 -7.54
CA SER A 220 -15.36 -7.78 -6.72
C SER A 220 -14.73 -7.73 -5.32
N PHE A 221 -15.55 -7.43 -4.33
CA PHE A 221 -15.18 -7.53 -2.92
C PHE A 221 -15.89 -8.76 -2.35
N PRO A 222 -15.23 -9.92 -2.25
CA PRO A 222 -15.86 -11.14 -1.73
C PRO A 222 -16.48 -10.95 -0.35
N TRP A 223 -15.90 -10.08 0.47
CA TRP A 223 -16.36 -9.74 1.83
C TRP A 223 -17.50 -8.70 1.87
N ALA A 224 -17.81 -8.04 0.78
CA ALA A 224 -18.90 -7.05 0.71
C ALA A 224 -20.21 -7.65 0.21
N LYS A 225 -20.26 -8.98 0.03
CA LYS A 225 -21.43 -9.73 -0.39
C LYS A 225 -22.13 -10.43 0.78
N ALA A 226 -21.87 -9.97 2.00
CA ALA A 226 -22.61 -10.44 3.18
C ALA A 226 -23.86 -9.60 3.42
#